data_b3b65507b5e97615d91f2adc01136b5e
#
_entry.id   b3b65507b5e97615d91f2adc01136b5e
#
_cell.length_a   1.000
_cell.length_b   1.000
_cell.length_c   1.000
_cell.angle_alpha   90.00
_cell.angle_beta   90.00
_cell.angle_gamma   90.00
#
_symmetry.space_group_name_H-M   'P 1'
#
loop_
_entity.id
_entity.type
_entity.pdbx_description
1 polymer ?
#
loop_
_entity_poly.entity_id
_entity_poly.type
_entity_poly.pdbx_seq_one_letter_code
_entity_poly.pdbx_strand_id
1 'polypeptide(L)'
;TISSVAQRPQSDDTVYPVLTGEVNYTFGGGWQAFFGTSLEDAVTLDGATQLGVRKDMASASILQGGLLFSGIPTQVWEDPYAEGVRRDETDRDSAGVRLQWDRVLGTAFELTFSYRDISIDTERSGEGVTSVACNAACQDLLRRDGDQYHFDASYLFRLGEGQRHLVRPMVRYAIDDRDGEAISGD
;
A
#
# COMPACT_ATOMS: atom_id res chain seq x y z
N THR A 1 7.03 -24.87 -6.33
CA THR A 1 6.20 -25.42 -7.42
C THR A 1 4.83 -25.82 -6.91
N ILE A 2 3.77 -25.46 -7.62
CA ILE A 2 2.42 -25.99 -7.40
C ILE A 2 2.10 -26.98 -8.52
N SER A 3 1.29 -28.00 -8.19
CA SER A 3 0.86 -29.01 -9.16
C SER A 3 -0.49 -28.67 -9.81
N SER A 4 -1.21 -27.70 -9.29
CA SER A 4 -2.50 -27.24 -9.79
C SER A 4 -2.83 -25.87 -9.19
N VAL A 5 -3.51 -25.00 -9.93
CA VAL A 5 -4.03 -23.70 -9.44
C VAL A 5 -5.02 -23.86 -8.27
N ALA A 6 -5.65 -25.03 -8.14
CA ALA A 6 -6.52 -25.35 -7.00
C ALA A 6 -5.77 -25.79 -5.73
N GLN A 7 -4.44 -25.92 -5.78
CA GLN A 7 -3.64 -26.28 -4.62
C GLN A 7 -3.61 -25.11 -3.63
N ARG A 8 -3.72 -25.40 -2.32
CA ARG A 8 -3.57 -24.37 -1.28
C ARG A 8 -2.21 -23.69 -1.42
N PRO A 9 -2.13 -22.35 -1.24
CA PRO A 9 -0.88 -21.65 -1.23
C PRO A 9 0.07 -22.25 -0.19
N GLN A 10 1.32 -22.47 -0.57
CA GLN A 10 2.37 -22.78 0.40
C GLN A 10 2.75 -21.46 1.07
N SER A 11 2.73 -21.43 2.41
CA SER A 11 3.31 -20.32 3.15
C SER A 11 4.82 -20.52 3.21
N ASP A 12 5.56 -19.54 2.73
CA ASP A 12 6.97 -19.39 3.02
C ASP A 12 7.12 -18.35 4.14
N ASP A 13 7.73 -18.77 5.24
CA ASP A 13 8.05 -17.84 6.34
C ASP A 13 9.35 -17.11 5.97
N THR A 14 9.24 -15.86 5.57
CA THR A 14 10.41 -15.01 5.29
C THR A 14 10.47 -13.91 6.33
N VAL A 15 11.65 -13.73 6.94
CA VAL A 15 11.91 -12.64 7.89
C VAL A 15 12.55 -11.49 7.14
N TYR A 16 11.84 -10.37 7.05
CA TYR A 16 12.36 -9.13 6.50
C TYR A 16 12.72 -8.16 7.64
N PRO A 17 13.94 -7.63 7.67
CA PRO A 17 14.23 -6.52 8.56
C PRO A 17 13.52 -5.27 8.05
N VAL A 18 12.64 -4.69 8.87
CA VAL A 18 11.96 -3.44 8.53
C VAL A 18 12.65 -2.31 9.30
N LEU A 19 13.20 -1.36 8.56
CA LEU A 19 13.75 -0.13 9.12
C LEU A 19 12.75 1.00 8.86
N THR A 20 12.19 1.55 9.93
CA THR A 20 11.31 2.72 9.87
C THR A 20 11.99 3.93 10.45
N GLY A 21 11.76 5.08 9.86
CA GLY A 21 12.30 6.33 10.34
C GLY A 21 11.86 7.49 9.46
N GLU A 22 11.81 8.67 10.05
CA GLU A 22 11.46 9.90 9.33
C GLU A 22 12.48 10.99 9.67
N VAL A 23 12.98 11.66 8.66
CA VAL A 23 13.81 12.85 8.78
C VAL A 23 12.96 14.06 8.44
N ASN A 24 12.96 15.05 9.33
CA ASN A 24 12.16 16.25 9.19
C ASN A 24 13.05 17.49 9.14
N TYR A 25 12.68 18.44 8.29
CA TYR A 25 13.25 19.76 8.26
C TYR A 25 12.14 20.82 8.40
N THR A 26 12.24 21.65 9.46
CA THR A 26 11.24 22.68 9.76
C THR A 26 11.68 24.00 9.16
N PHE A 27 10.81 24.55 8.31
CA PHE A 27 10.92 25.93 7.81
C PHE A 27 10.19 26.89 8.75
N GLY A 28 10.30 28.16 8.51
CA GLY A 28 9.48 29.14 9.24
C GLY A 28 7.99 29.02 8.89
N GLY A 29 7.13 29.55 9.76
CA GLY A 29 5.69 29.67 9.49
C GLY A 29 4.90 28.35 9.55
N GLY A 30 5.37 27.35 10.27
CA GLY A 30 4.67 26.06 10.48
C GLY A 30 4.74 25.10 9.28
N TRP A 31 5.71 25.28 8.39
CA TRP A 31 6.00 24.35 7.32
C TRP A 31 7.10 23.38 7.70
N GLN A 32 6.93 22.10 7.32
CA GLN A 32 7.94 21.05 7.44
C GLN A 32 8.04 20.27 6.14
N ALA A 33 9.25 19.97 5.69
CA ALA A 33 9.49 18.89 4.75
C ALA A 33 9.83 17.62 5.53
N PHE A 34 9.46 16.46 5.01
CA PHE A 34 9.79 15.18 5.61
C PHE A 34 10.14 14.15 4.54
N PHE A 35 10.97 13.19 4.96
CA PHE A 35 11.35 12.04 4.15
C PHE A 35 11.48 10.83 5.07
N GLY A 36 10.82 9.74 4.74
CA GLY A 36 10.94 8.51 5.54
C GLY A 36 9.87 7.47 5.23
N THR A 37 9.95 6.36 5.97
CA THR A 37 8.99 5.26 5.91
C THR A 37 8.16 5.26 7.18
N SER A 38 6.85 5.33 7.05
CA SER A 38 5.96 5.25 8.21
C SER A 38 5.89 3.81 8.73
N LEU A 39 5.66 3.65 10.04
CA LEU A 39 5.46 2.33 10.64
C LEU A 39 4.25 1.60 10.04
N GLU A 40 3.21 2.33 9.67
CA GLU A 40 2.01 1.79 9.06
C GLU A 40 2.31 1.18 7.68
N ASP A 41 3.04 1.90 6.82
CA ASP A 41 3.45 1.41 5.50
C ASP A 41 4.40 0.21 5.62
N ALA A 42 5.25 0.20 6.64
CA ALA A 42 6.16 -0.90 6.90
C ALA A 42 5.44 -2.19 7.31
N VAL A 43 4.38 -2.08 8.12
CA VAL A 43 3.60 -3.24 8.61
C VAL A 43 2.73 -3.84 7.50
N THR A 44 2.28 -3.06 6.54
CA THR A 44 1.52 -3.55 5.38
C THR A 44 2.39 -4.23 4.32
N LEU A 45 3.68 -4.42 4.60
CA LEU A 45 4.70 -5.04 3.71
C LEU A 45 4.93 -4.29 2.39
N ASP A 46 4.43 -3.08 2.29
CA ASP A 46 4.52 -2.29 1.06
C ASP A 46 5.80 -1.44 1.02
N GLY A 47 6.56 -1.40 2.12
CA GLY A 47 7.88 -0.75 2.20
C GLY A 47 7.94 0.68 1.65
N ALA A 48 6.78 1.34 1.52
CA ALA A 48 6.67 2.61 0.85
C ALA A 48 7.40 3.71 1.63
N THR A 49 8.25 4.42 0.92
CA THR A 49 8.91 5.62 1.41
C THR A 49 8.12 6.84 0.94
N GLN A 50 8.00 7.83 1.80
CA GLN A 50 7.29 9.06 1.52
C GLN A 50 8.24 10.26 1.54
N LEU A 51 8.11 11.14 0.55
CA LEU A 51 8.74 12.46 0.51
C LEU A 51 7.63 13.50 0.41
N GLY A 52 7.55 14.42 1.36
CA GLY A 52 6.44 15.35 1.36
C GLY A 52 6.66 16.61 2.18
N VAL A 53 5.59 17.36 2.28
CA VAL A 53 5.51 18.56 3.11
C VAL A 53 4.28 18.50 4.00
N ARG A 54 4.39 19.08 5.19
CA ARG A 54 3.27 19.27 6.10
C ARG A 54 3.19 20.72 6.56
N LYS A 55 1.99 21.13 6.86
CA LYS A 55 1.66 22.48 7.27
C LYS A 55 0.80 22.47 8.52
N ASP A 56 1.28 23.14 9.57
CA ASP A 56 0.46 23.44 10.73
C ASP A 56 -0.52 24.59 10.40
N MET A 57 -1.81 24.33 10.62
CA MET A 57 -2.89 25.26 10.37
C MET A 57 -3.31 25.97 11.65
N ALA A 58 -3.91 27.16 11.53
CA ALA A 58 -4.33 27.98 12.68
C ALA A 58 -5.31 27.28 13.63
N SER A 59 -6.09 26.30 13.14
CA SER A 59 -7.04 25.49 13.91
C SER A 59 -6.39 24.33 14.67
N ALA A 60 -5.07 24.31 14.82
CA ALA A 60 -4.30 23.17 15.32
C ALA A 60 -4.41 21.90 14.45
N SER A 61 -5.00 21.97 13.26
CA SER A 61 -4.96 20.91 12.29
C SER A 61 -3.62 20.87 11.55
N ILE A 62 -3.28 19.69 10.99
CA ILE A 62 -2.09 19.50 10.15
C ILE A 62 -2.57 18.99 8.79
N LEU A 63 -2.17 19.68 7.74
CA LEU A 63 -2.34 19.19 6.37
C LEU A 63 -1.00 18.70 5.85
N GLN A 64 -0.97 17.48 5.36
CA GLN A 64 0.23 16.81 4.82
C GLN A 64 -0.02 16.33 3.41
N GLY A 65 0.97 16.48 2.53
CA GLY A 65 0.94 15.93 1.19
C GLY A 65 2.32 15.44 0.79
N GLY A 66 2.39 14.31 0.08
CA GLY A 66 3.67 13.75 -0.34
C GLY A 66 3.56 12.74 -1.45
N LEU A 67 4.71 12.45 -2.04
CA LEU A 67 4.91 11.38 -3.00
C LEU A 67 5.20 10.09 -2.23
N LEU A 68 4.64 8.99 -2.70
CA LEU A 68 4.91 7.63 -2.25
C LEU A 68 5.71 6.91 -3.30
N PHE A 69 6.65 6.09 -2.91
CA PHE A 69 7.38 5.20 -3.82
C PHE A 69 7.90 3.98 -3.06
N SER A 70 8.02 2.86 -3.73
CA SER A 70 8.69 1.67 -3.19
C SER A 70 10.13 1.99 -2.90
N GLY A 71 10.52 1.95 -1.63
CA GLY A 71 11.93 2.15 -1.24
C GLY A 71 12.79 0.94 -1.56
N ILE A 72 12.19 -0.24 -1.48
CA ILE A 72 12.76 -1.53 -1.86
C ILE A 72 11.67 -2.25 -2.65
N PRO A 73 11.94 -2.67 -3.91
CA PRO A 73 10.99 -3.45 -4.69
C PRO A 73 10.57 -4.72 -3.92
N THR A 74 9.30 -5.04 -3.98
CA THR A 74 8.78 -6.29 -3.41
C THR A 74 8.88 -7.38 -4.45
N GLN A 75 9.56 -8.48 -4.12
CA GLN A 75 9.63 -9.62 -5.03
C GLN A 75 8.31 -10.36 -5.08
N VAL A 76 7.82 -10.57 -6.30
CA VAL A 76 6.62 -11.35 -6.61
C VAL A 76 6.93 -12.39 -7.70
N TRP A 77 6.05 -13.37 -7.87
CA TRP A 77 6.22 -14.33 -8.94
C TRP A 77 5.90 -13.70 -10.30
N GLU A 78 6.73 -13.93 -11.34
CA GLU A 78 6.41 -13.56 -12.73
C GLU A 78 5.06 -14.15 -13.16
N ASP A 79 4.89 -15.46 -12.91
CA ASP A 79 3.61 -16.15 -13.10
C ASP A 79 3.21 -16.89 -11.81
N PRO A 80 2.28 -16.31 -11.01
CA PRO A 80 1.78 -16.96 -9.79
C PRO A 80 0.95 -18.21 -10.07
N TYR A 81 0.49 -18.41 -11.31
CA TYR A 81 -0.36 -19.50 -11.73
C TYR A 81 0.40 -20.65 -12.41
N ALA A 82 1.73 -20.53 -12.63
CA ALA A 82 2.54 -21.54 -13.27
C ALA A 82 2.49 -22.89 -12.52
N GLU A 83 2.16 -23.96 -13.24
CA GLU A 83 1.98 -25.30 -12.71
C GLU A 83 3.16 -26.22 -13.08
N GLY A 84 3.58 -27.08 -12.12
CA GLY A 84 4.56 -28.13 -12.36
C GLY A 84 6.01 -27.66 -12.62
N VAL A 85 6.24 -26.36 -12.66
CA VAL A 85 7.54 -25.75 -12.91
C VAL A 85 8.00 -24.90 -11.72
N ARG A 86 9.30 -24.59 -11.70
CA ARG A 86 9.82 -23.55 -10.78
C ARG A 86 9.31 -22.19 -11.27
N ARG A 87 8.84 -21.39 -10.36
CA ARG A 87 8.43 -20.01 -10.63
C ARG A 87 9.64 -19.09 -10.50
N ASP A 88 9.78 -18.17 -11.42
CA ASP A 88 10.75 -17.10 -11.36
C ASP A 88 10.15 -15.89 -10.64
N GLU A 89 10.99 -15.11 -10.01
CA GLU A 89 10.61 -13.90 -9.26
C GLU A 89 10.92 -12.67 -10.09
N THR A 90 10.10 -11.66 -9.95
CA THR A 90 10.25 -10.33 -10.56
C THR A 90 9.99 -9.25 -9.52
N ASP A 91 10.42 -8.04 -9.82
CA ASP A 91 10.22 -6.91 -8.94
C ASP A 91 8.84 -6.27 -9.17
N ARG A 92 8.18 -5.92 -8.06
CA ARG A 92 6.96 -5.13 -8.01
C ARG A 92 7.27 -3.80 -7.38
N ASP A 93 7.04 -2.73 -8.12
CA ASP A 93 7.21 -1.37 -7.68
C ASP A 93 5.88 -0.65 -7.54
N SER A 94 5.87 0.42 -6.76
CA SER A 94 4.74 1.32 -6.69
C SER A 94 5.19 2.78 -6.56
N ALA A 95 4.44 3.68 -7.20
CA ALA A 95 4.61 5.11 -7.07
C ALA A 95 3.25 5.78 -6.90
N GLY A 96 3.17 6.87 -6.17
CA GLY A 96 1.88 7.51 -5.96
C GLY A 96 1.93 8.78 -5.12
N VAL A 97 0.78 9.14 -4.59
CA VAL A 97 0.60 10.33 -3.76
C VAL A 97 -0.22 10.01 -2.52
N ARG A 98 0.06 10.72 -1.44
CA ARG A 98 -0.74 10.69 -0.20
C ARG A 98 -1.09 12.09 0.24
N LEU A 99 -2.33 12.27 0.65
CA LEU A 99 -2.84 13.47 1.31
C LEU A 99 -3.40 13.04 2.67
N GLN A 100 -3.02 13.75 3.72
CA GLN A 100 -3.49 13.48 5.08
C GLN A 100 -3.90 14.79 5.75
N TRP A 101 -5.02 14.77 6.42
CA TRP A 101 -5.51 15.89 7.20
C TRP A 101 -5.77 15.46 8.64
N ASP A 102 -4.80 15.77 9.48
CA ASP A 102 -4.89 15.46 10.91
C ASP A 102 -5.65 16.55 11.65
N ARG A 103 -6.41 16.14 12.65
CA ARG A 103 -7.20 17.03 13.49
C ARG A 103 -8.05 17.98 12.65
N VAL A 104 -8.85 17.40 11.76
CA VAL A 104 -9.73 18.11 10.84
C VAL A 104 -10.50 19.20 11.58
N LEU A 105 -10.31 20.46 11.20
CA LEU A 105 -10.89 21.64 11.83
C LEU A 105 -10.67 21.72 13.36
N GLY A 106 -9.55 21.16 13.86
CA GLY A 106 -9.23 21.13 15.29
C GLY A 106 -9.92 20.04 16.11
N THR A 107 -10.65 19.14 15.46
CA THR A 107 -11.27 17.98 16.11
C THR A 107 -10.25 16.82 16.25
N ALA A 108 -10.66 15.70 16.81
CA ALA A 108 -9.84 14.49 16.86
C ALA A 108 -10.05 13.58 15.62
N PHE A 109 -10.59 14.13 14.54
CA PHE A 109 -10.85 13.41 13.29
C PHE A 109 -9.65 13.52 12.35
N GLU A 110 -9.32 12.41 11.69
CA GLU A 110 -8.22 12.28 10.74
C GLU A 110 -8.73 11.65 9.44
N LEU A 111 -8.30 12.22 8.33
CA LEU A 111 -8.61 11.73 6.98
C LEU A 111 -7.31 11.48 6.25
N THR A 112 -7.22 10.35 5.56
CA THR A 112 -6.11 10.06 4.65
C THR A 112 -6.68 9.59 3.31
N PHE A 113 -6.09 10.10 2.25
CA PHE A 113 -6.26 9.61 0.89
C PHE A 113 -4.90 9.19 0.35
N SER A 114 -4.80 8.03 -0.27
CA SER A 114 -3.62 7.63 -1.04
C SER A 114 -4.02 7.02 -2.37
N TYR A 115 -3.24 7.34 -3.37
CA TYR A 115 -3.26 6.76 -4.69
C TYR A 115 -1.89 6.16 -4.99
N ARG A 116 -1.87 4.98 -5.60
CA ARG A 116 -0.66 4.31 -6.07
C ARG A 116 -0.90 3.68 -7.42
N ASP A 117 0.04 3.86 -8.30
CA ASP A 117 0.24 3.06 -9.50
C ASP A 117 1.18 1.90 -9.14
N ILE A 118 0.82 0.69 -9.50
CA ILE A 118 1.55 -0.55 -9.22
C ILE A 118 2.01 -1.15 -10.52
N SER A 119 3.30 -1.42 -10.63
CA SER A 119 3.96 -1.95 -11.80
C SER A 119 4.74 -3.22 -11.45
N ILE A 120 4.69 -4.22 -12.32
CA ILE A 120 5.44 -5.47 -12.23
C ILE A 120 6.36 -5.56 -13.43
N ASP A 121 7.68 -5.66 -13.20
CA ASP A 121 8.68 -5.59 -14.27
C ASP A 121 8.48 -6.68 -15.34
N THR A 122 8.21 -7.91 -14.92
CA THR A 122 7.95 -9.03 -15.81
C THR A 122 6.64 -9.71 -15.42
N GLU A 123 5.56 -9.32 -16.07
CA GLU A 123 4.22 -9.88 -15.84
C GLU A 123 3.91 -11.00 -16.85
N ARG A 124 3.75 -12.23 -16.36
CA ARG A 124 3.46 -13.43 -17.15
C ARG A 124 2.30 -14.25 -16.60
N SER A 125 1.41 -13.61 -15.88
CA SER A 125 0.29 -14.28 -15.23
C SER A 125 -0.52 -15.13 -16.21
N GLY A 126 -0.58 -16.43 -15.93
CA GLY A 126 -1.34 -17.40 -16.72
C GLY A 126 -0.60 -18.04 -17.89
N GLU A 127 0.65 -17.68 -18.20
CA GLU A 127 1.43 -18.32 -19.26
C GLU A 127 1.75 -19.81 -18.92
N GLY A 128 2.04 -20.08 -17.66
CA GLY A 128 2.42 -21.40 -17.17
C GLY A 128 1.26 -22.28 -16.68
N VAL A 129 0.00 -21.89 -16.93
CA VAL A 129 -1.17 -22.70 -16.58
C VAL A 129 -1.31 -23.85 -17.58
N THR A 130 -1.30 -25.09 -17.09
CA THR A 130 -1.38 -26.29 -17.94
C THR A 130 -2.68 -27.07 -17.76
N SER A 131 -3.36 -26.86 -16.63
CA SER A 131 -4.63 -27.55 -16.30
C SER A 131 -5.84 -27.02 -17.08
N VAL A 132 -5.78 -25.75 -17.55
CA VAL A 132 -6.79 -25.11 -18.39
C VAL A 132 -6.08 -24.31 -19.49
N ALA A 133 -6.70 -24.22 -20.65
CA ALA A 133 -6.16 -23.37 -21.71
C ALA A 133 -6.34 -21.88 -21.35
N CYS A 134 -5.24 -21.21 -21.04
CA CYS A 134 -5.21 -19.77 -20.83
C CYS A 134 -4.56 -19.11 -22.06
N ASN A 135 -5.39 -18.54 -22.93
CA ASN A 135 -4.95 -17.80 -24.11
C ASN A 135 -4.66 -16.33 -23.74
N ALA A 136 -4.25 -15.51 -24.71
CA ALA A 136 -3.94 -14.10 -24.48
C ALA A 136 -5.08 -13.34 -23.78
N ALA A 137 -6.33 -13.58 -24.12
CA ALA A 137 -7.47 -12.93 -23.46
C ALA A 137 -7.63 -13.37 -21.99
N CYS A 138 -7.30 -14.62 -21.66
CA CYS A 138 -7.26 -15.08 -20.28
C CYS A 138 -6.09 -14.44 -19.52
N GLN A 139 -4.92 -14.32 -20.13
CA GLN A 139 -3.75 -13.67 -19.53
C GLN A 139 -4.00 -12.20 -19.26
N ASP A 140 -4.65 -11.48 -20.17
CA ASP A 140 -5.04 -10.08 -19.98
C ASP A 140 -5.95 -9.88 -18.75
N LEU A 141 -6.86 -10.84 -18.48
CA LEU A 141 -7.70 -10.80 -17.28
C LEU A 141 -6.95 -11.01 -15.96
N LEU A 142 -5.74 -11.54 -16.02
CA LEU A 142 -4.92 -11.88 -14.86
C LEU A 142 -3.78 -10.87 -14.60
N ARG A 143 -3.71 -9.78 -15.36
CA ARG A 143 -2.69 -8.74 -15.16
C ARG A 143 -2.83 -8.07 -13.82
N ARG A 144 -1.70 -7.92 -13.12
CA ARG A 144 -1.65 -7.42 -11.73
C ARG A 144 -1.14 -5.98 -11.62
N ASP A 145 -0.70 -5.40 -12.74
CA ASP A 145 -0.45 -3.97 -12.83
C ASP A 145 -1.74 -3.19 -12.60
N GLY A 146 -1.66 -1.92 -12.26
CA GLY A 146 -2.82 -1.05 -12.14
C GLY A 146 -2.82 -0.15 -10.92
N ASP A 147 -3.95 0.45 -10.66
CA ASP A 147 -4.14 1.51 -9.70
C ASP A 147 -4.72 1.04 -8.37
N GLN A 148 -4.28 1.66 -7.29
CA GLN A 148 -4.83 1.42 -5.95
C GLN A 148 -5.20 2.74 -5.27
N TYR A 149 -6.41 2.81 -4.75
CA TYR A 149 -6.93 3.96 -4.02
C TYR A 149 -7.30 3.55 -2.60
N HIS A 150 -6.83 4.30 -1.60
CA HIS A 150 -7.26 4.12 -0.21
C HIS A 150 -7.83 5.43 0.34
N PHE A 151 -8.94 5.30 1.04
CA PHE A 151 -9.58 6.36 1.82
C PHE A 151 -9.71 5.88 3.25
N ASP A 152 -9.02 6.53 4.17
CA ASP A 152 -9.06 6.22 5.59
C ASP A 152 -9.69 7.37 6.35
N ALA A 153 -10.54 7.02 7.31
CA ALA A 153 -11.11 7.96 8.26
C ALA A 153 -10.98 7.39 9.66
N SER A 154 -10.42 8.15 10.59
CA SER A 154 -10.30 7.76 11.98
C SER A 154 -10.72 8.87 12.93
N TYR A 155 -11.12 8.49 14.15
CA TYR A 155 -11.44 9.42 15.21
C TYR A 155 -10.86 8.94 16.55
N LEU A 156 -10.13 9.82 17.24
CA LEU A 156 -9.53 9.49 18.54
C LEU A 156 -10.45 9.90 19.68
N PHE A 157 -11.11 8.89 20.30
CA PHE A 157 -11.86 9.07 21.54
C PHE A 157 -10.92 9.03 22.74
N ARG A 158 -11.11 9.99 23.64
CA ARG A 158 -10.45 10.02 24.94
C ARG A 158 -11.50 9.79 26.01
N LEU A 159 -11.45 8.63 26.68
CA LEU A 159 -12.49 8.16 27.60
C LEU A 159 -11.98 8.03 29.03
N GLY A 160 -12.91 8.10 29.98
CA GLY A 160 -12.65 7.95 31.40
C GLY A 160 -12.15 9.22 32.10
N GLU A 161 -12.13 9.19 33.43
CA GLU A 161 -11.60 10.27 34.24
C GLU A 161 -10.09 10.43 33.98
N GLY A 162 -9.65 11.64 33.68
CA GLY A 162 -8.28 11.95 33.30
C GLY A 162 -7.88 11.44 31.91
N GLN A 163 -8.85 11.08 31.05
CA GLN A 163 -8.61 10.67 29.64
C GLN A 163 -7.64 9.48 29.51
N ARG A 164 -7.73 8.51 30.41
CA ARG A 164 -6.78 7.40 30.52
C ARG A 164 -6.95 6.33 29.45
N HIS A 165 -8.11 6.28 28.78
CA HIS A 165 -8.39 5.32 27.73
C HIS A 165 -8.46 6.03 26.39
N LEU A 166 -7.68 5.53 25.42
CA LEU A 166 -7.65 6.03 24.04
C LEU A 166 -8.23 4.92 23.15
N VAL A 167 -9.28 5.24 22.41
CA VAL A 167 -9.90 4.35 21.42
C VAL A 167 -9.92 5.07 20.08
N ARG A 168 -9.31 4.47 19.06
CA ARG A 168 -9.28 5.02 17.70
C ARG A 168 -9.94 4.03 16.74
N PRO A 169 -11.26 4.08 16.53
CA PRO A 169 -11.87 3.40 15.41
C PRO A 169 -11.37 4.00 14.09
N MET A 170 -11.15 3.15 13.11
CA MET A 170 -10.78 3.51 11.76
C MET A 170 -11.69 2.77 10.78
N VAL A 171 -12.07 3.46 9.72
CA VAL A 171 -12.75 2.89 8.55
C VAL A 171 -11.83 3.09 7.36
N ARG A 172 -11.57 2.02 6.62
CA ARG A 172 -10.81 2.03 5.37
C ARG A 172 -11.75 1.61 4.23
N TYR A 173 -11.74 2.38 3.17
CA TYR A 173 -12.28 2.00 1.88
C TYR A 173 -11.13 1.91 0.88
N ALA A 174 -10.99 0.75 0.25
CA ALA A 174 -9.93 0.47 -0.72
C ALA A 174 -10.55 0.07 -2.06
N ILE A 175 -9.99 0.59 -3.14
CA ILE A 175 -10.29 0.20 -4.51
C ILE A 175 -8.98 -0.29 -5.12
N ASP A 176 -9.00 -1.50 -5.64
CA ASP A 176 -7.94 -2.10 -6.44
C ASP A 176 -8.41 -2.19 -7.89
N ASP A 177 -8.02 -1.21 -8.71
CA ASP A 177 -8.32 -1.17 -10.14
C ASP A 177 -7.12 -1.71 -10.90
N ARG A 178 -7.15 -3.02 -11.18
CA ARG A 178 -6.08 -3.72 -11.88
C ARG A 178 -6.38 -3.76 -13.37
N ASP A 179 -5.34 -3.80 -14.19
CA ASP A 179 -5.47 -3.99 -15.65
C ASP A 179 -6.22 -5.28 -15.98
N GLY A 180 -6.12 -6.30 -15.12
CA GLY A 180 -6.84 -7.56 -15.25
C GLY A 180 -8.17 -7.55 -14.50
N GLU A 181 -9.28 -7.54 -15.21
CA GLU A 181 -10.65 -7.50 -14.63
C GLU A 181 -10.93 -8.64 -13.63
N ALA A 182 -10.23 -9.80 -13.75
CA ALA A 182 -10.45 -10.94 -12.85
C ALA A 182 -9.86 -10.74 -11.46
N ILE A 183 -9.00 -9.73 -11.26
CA ILE A 183 -8.29 -9.47 -10.00
C ILE A 183 -8.51 -8.04 -9.48
N SER A 184 -9.26 -7.23 -10.21
CA SER A 184 -9.74 -5.93 -9.71
C SER A 184 -10.75 -6.12 -8.59
N GLY A 185 -10.79 -5.19 -7.62
CA GLY A 185 -11.72 -5.25 -6.50
C GLY A 185 -11.85 -3.94 -5.72
N ASP A 186 -12.98 -3.74 -5.06
CA ASP A 186 -13.34 -2.61 -4.20
C ASP A 186 -13.80 -3.05 -2.79
#